data_798e6e9b3c063e2982df963ee13ffe12
#
_entry.id   798e6e9b3c063e2982df963ee13ffe12
#
_cell.length_a   1.000
_cell.length_b   1.000
_cell.length_c   1.000
_cell.angle_alpha   90.00
_cell.angle_beta   90.00
_cell.angle_gamma   90.00
#
_symmetry.space_group_name_H-M   'P 1'
#
loop_
_entity.id
_entity.type
_entity.pdbx_description
1 polymer ?
#
loop_
_entity_poly.entity_id
_entity_poly.type
_entity_poly.pdbx_seq_one_letter_code
_entity_poly.pdbx_strand_id
1 'polypeptide(L)'
;MSRLRKFAILSALAALAVSAGTSGAATTDHQGGTLKLLAKAAGGTLDPQVNYTLQYWQLYQATYDGLLGFTKAGGNAAFTVVPDLAENLPKPTNGGKTWVFKLRKGIKFSNGKPLTVNDVVASLQRIFKVKSPTSGGFYAGIVGAQACLKKPAGCTLKGGVIGNAKANTVTINLIAPDPEFKYKLAVPHASIVPASSPPSDAGTKPIPGTGPYYFASYNPNKQLVLKRNPYFKEWSKAAQPAGYPDQIVQSFGLTVEAQITAIENGQADWTLEAPPADRLNEMGTKYARQTHVETLTAFWYAPMNTNLAPFNNLKARQAVNYAIDRNALVKIFGGTKLAAPSCQVLPPGFPGHVDYCPYTKNPGKTWSAPDLAKAKALVKASGTAGQKVAVLSSDDEVNKAVAVYLQSVLNQLGYKASVKPISGNIFFTYVQNTKNKVQINVQQWYQDYPAASDFLNILFGCDSFHPGSDSSINIAGFCDKKIDVKMKHALKTALEDEAAANKEWTQIDKLVTDAAPMATLFTPKHIDFVSKRVGNFTFSKEFYWLVSQSWVQ
;
A
#
# COMPACT_ATOMS: atom_id res chain seq x y z
N MET A 1 9.80 -40.33 -89.30
CA MET A 1 11.25 -40.12 -89.41
C MET A 1 11.75 -39.45 -88.15
N SER A 2 12.51 -40.18 -87.48
CA SER A 2 13.81 -40.03 -86.80
C SER A 2 13.80 -39.05 -85.57
N ARG A 3 14.31 -39.31 -84.54
CA ARG A 3 15.30 -40.22 -83.91
C ARG A 3 15.25 -39.93 -82.35
N LEU A 4 15.34 -41.01 -81.62
CA LEU A 4 15.69 -41.07 -80.20
C LEU A 4 16.91 -40.22 -79.83
N ARG A 5 16.93 -39.64 -78.66
CA ARG A 5 18.12 -39.63 -77.81
C ARG A 5 17.70 -39.73 -76.35
N LYS A 6 18.18 -40.80 -75.73
CA LYS A 6 18.14 -41.08 -74.28
C LYS A 6 19.12 -40.17 -73.55
N PHE A 7 18.75 -39.63 -72.43
CA PHE A 7 19.70 -39.18 -71.42
C PHE A 7 19.27 -39.74 -70.08
N ALA A 8 20.18 -40.48 -69.48
CA ALA A 8 20.11 -41.05 -68.15
C ALA A 8 20.30 -39.91 -67.14
N ILE A 9 19.43 -39.83 -66.14
CA ILE A 9 19.58 -38.93 -64.99
C ILE A 9 19.88 -39.81 -63.78
N LEU A 10 21.08 -39.64 -63.21
CA LEU A 10 21.55 -40.23 -61.96
C LEU A 10 20.67 -39.62 -60.79
N SER A 11 20.12 -40.54 -60.02
CA SER A 11 19.41 -40.19 -58.76
C SER A 11 20.44 -39.94 -57.65
N ALA A 12 20.64 -38.73 -57.24
CA ALA A 12 21.35 -38.38 -56.00
C ALA A 12 20.35 -38.30 -54.87
N LEU A 13 20.36 -39.29 -53.99
CA LEU A 13 19.66 -39.17 -52.66
C LEU A 13 20.41 -38.16 -51.81
N ALA A 14 19.80 -36.99 -51.57
CA ALA A 14 20.22 -36.08 -50.54
C ALA A 14 19.53 -36.48 -49.23
N ALA A 15 20.29 -37.00 -48.29
CA ALA A 15 19.85 -37.23 -46.92
C ALA A 15 19.64 -35.86 -46.22
N LEU A 16 18.39 -35.46 -45.97
CA LEU A 16 18.07 -34.36 -45.07
C LEU A 16 18.35 -34.82 -43.64
N ALA A 17 19.46 -34.37 -43.09
CA ALA A 17 19.71 -34.38 -41.65
C ALA A 17 18.74 -33.38 -41.00
N VAL A 18 17.68 -33.86 -40.36
CA VAL A 18 16.84 -33.06 -39.43
C VAL A 18 17.68 -32.79 -38.19
N SER A 19 18.33 -31.65 -38.16
CA SER A 19 18.88 -31.11 -36.92
C SER A 19 17.71 -30.79 -36.00
N ALA A 20 17.51 -31.63 -34.96
CA ALA A 20 16.68 -31.29 -33.82
C ALA A 20 17.26 -30.03 -33.17
N GLY A 21 16.72 -28.89 -33.55
CA GLY A 21 16.99 -27.62 -32.87
C GLY A 21 16.51 -27.78 -31.44
N THR A 22 17.44 -27.86 -30.50
CA THR A 22 17.14 -27.57 -29.09
C THR A 22 16.45 -26.24 -29.06
N SER A 23 15.16 -26.23 -28.67
CA SER A 23 14.46 -25.01 -28.32
C SER A 23 15.18 -24.37 -27.13
N GLY A 24 16.20 -23.57 -27.44
CA GLY A 24 16.76 -22.64 -26.49
C GLY A 24 15.61 -21.77 -25.99
N ALA A 25 15.36 -21.80 -24.69
CA ALA A 25 14.51 -20.82 -24.06
C ALA A 25 14.94 -19.45 -24.58
N ALA A 26 14.01 -18.68 -25.14
CA ALA A 26 14.28 -17.34 -25.61
C ALA A 26 14.93 -16.57 -24.45
N THR A 27 16.22 -16.29 -24.57
CA THR A 27 16.93 -15.38 -23.68
C THR A 27 16.22 -14.04 -23.85
N THR A 28 15.61 -13.56 -22.79
CA THR A 28 15.01 -12.24 -22.80
C THR A 28 16.15 -11.24 -23.02
N ASP A 29 16.10 -10.46 -24.10
CA ASP A 29 17.13 -9.49 -24.53
C ASP A 29 17.51 -8.42 -23.47
N HIS A 30 16.93 -8.48 -22.27
CA HIS A 30 17.05 -7.49 -21.20
C HIS A 30 17.53 -8.04 -19.85
N GLN A 31 17.96 -9.32 -19.79
CA GLN A 31 18.51 -9.85 -18.54
C GLN A 31 19.94 -9.38 -18.30
N GLY A 32 20.22 -9.02 -17.04
CA GLY A 32 21.56 -8.66 -16.62
C GLY A 32 21.68 -7.27 -16.00
N GLY A 33 22.90 -6.91 -15.64
CA GLY A 33 23.24 -5.61 -15.11
C GLY A 33 22.84 -5.36 -13.65
N THR A 34 23.18 -4.17 -13.17
CA THR A 34 22.88 -3.71 -11.81
C THR A 34 21.94 -2.53 -11.85
N LEU A 35 20.77 -2.67 -11.23
CA LEU A 35 19.83 -1.57 -10.98
C LEU A 35 20.26 -0.83 -9.71
N LYS A 36 20.52 0.47 -9.81
CA LYS A 36 21.09 1.31 -8.74
C LYS A 36 20.02 2.26 -8.20
N LEU A 37 19.55 2.00 -7.00
CA LEU A 37 18.54 2.79 -6.30
C LEU A 37 19.23 3.69 -5.26
N LEU A 38 18.61 4.83 -4.97
CA LEU A 38 19.04 5.74 -3.91
C LEU A 38 17.91 5.94 -2.90
N ALA A 39 18.29 6.18 -1.65
CA ALA A 39 17.41 6.69 -0.61
C ALA A 39 18.23 7.53 0.39
N LYS A 40 17.58 8.52 1.02
CA LYS A 40 18.23 9.39 2.00
C LYS A 40 18.71 8.60 3.24
N ALA A 41 17.94 7.60 3.64
CA ALA A 41 18.24 6.76 4.79
C ALA A 41 17.73 5.33 4.57
N ALA A 42 18.21 4.42 5.37
CA ALA A 42 17.71 3.05 5.44
C ALA A 42 16.31 2.99 6.07
N GLY A 43 15.46 2.06 5.63
CA GLY A 43 14.07 1.92 6.06
C GLY A 43 13.87 1.04 7.33
N GLY A 44 14.91 0.79 8.12
CA GLY A 44 14.81 0.03 9.37
C GLY A 44 15.11 -1.47 9.23
N THR A 45 14.34 -2.31 9.90
CA THR A 45 14.51 -3.77 9.90
C THR A 45 14.27 -4.39 8.51
N LEU A 46 14.98 -5.49 8.20
CA LEU A 46 14.73 -6.32 7.00
C LEU A 46 13.67 -7.41 7.23
N ASP A 47 13.09 -7.47 8.41
CA ASP A 47 12.07 -8.49 8.70
C ASP A 47 10.75 -8.14 7.99
N PRO A 48 10.28 -8.97 7.01
CA PRO A 48 9.07 -8.65 6.25
C PRO A 48 7.80 -8.67 7.10
N GLN A 49 7.83 -9.34 8.25
CA GLN A 49 6.68 -9.41 9.16
C GLN A 49 6.65 -8.28 10.19
N VAL A 50 7.69 -7.41 10.23
CA VAL A 50 7.84 -6.31 11.18
C VAL A 50 7.91 -4.96 10.48
N ASN A 51 8.66 -4.85 9.38
CA ASN A 51 8.83 -3.57 8.68
C ASN A 51 7.52 -3.13 8.00
N TYR A 52 7.11 -1.90 8.28
CA TYR A 52 5.90 -1.29 7.73
C TYR A 52 6.23 0.01 7.00
N THR A 53 7.26 -0.04 6.14
CA THR A 53 7.67 1.11 5.32
C THR A 53 7.49 0.79 3.85
N LEU A 54 6.99 1.75 3.09
CA LEU A 54 6.87 1.65 1.64
C LEU A 54 8.21 1.34 0.99
N GLN A 55 9.31 1.92 1.49
CA GLN A 55 10.66 1.70 0.99
C GLN A 55 11.02 0.21 0.89
N TYR A 56 10.71 -0.58 1.92
CA TYR A 56 11.06 -2.00 1.92
C TYR A 56 9.94 -2.90 1.40
N TRP A 57 8.69 -2.50 1.51
CA TRP A 57 7.59 -3.22 0.88
C TRP A 57 7.78 -3.32 -0.63
N GLN A 58 8.29 -2.26 -1.28
CA GLN A 58 8.70 -2.29 -2.68
C GLN A 58 9.73 -3.39 -2.99
N LEU A 59 10.68 -3.62 -2.09
CA LEU A 59 11.73 -4.63 -2.27
C LEU A 59 11.26 -6.04 -1.87
N TYR A 60 10.37 -6.11 -0.87
CA TYR A 60 9.82 -7.40 -0.42
C TYR A 60 9.02 -8.11 -1.50
N GLN A 61 8.35 -7.39 -2.38
CA GLN A 61 7.63 -7.99 -3.51
C GLN A 61 8.53 -8.79 -4.47
N ALA A 62 9.84 -8.56 -4.47
CA ALA A 62 10.80 -9.31 -5.27
C ALA A 62 11.57 -10.37 -4.47
N THR A 63 11.39 -10.42 -3.15
CA THR A 63 12.21 -11.27 -2.26
C THR A 63 11.38 -12.27 -1.44
N TYR A 64 10.14 -11.94 -1.12
CA TYR A 64 9.26 -12.77 -0.30
C TYR A 64 7.91 -13.00 -0.98
N ASP A 65 7.28 -14.11 -0.63
CA ASP A 65 5.98 -14.52 -1.14
C ASP A 65 5.05 -14.94 0.00
N GLY A 66 3.75 -14.75 -0.21
CA GLY A 66 2.66 -15.21 0.65
C GLY A 66 1.95 -16.43 0.07
N LEU A 67 0.90 -16.92 0.73
CA LEU A 67 -0.02 -17.89 0.13
C LEU A 67 -0.69 -17.30 -1.11
N LEU A 68 -1.02 -16.03 -1.05
CA LEU A 68 -1.57 -15.18 -2.10
C LEU A 68 -0.64 -14.00 -2.32
N GLY A 69 -0.72 -13.39 -3.48
CA GLY A 69 -0.02 -12.16 -3.82
C GLY A 69 -0.91 -11.24 -4.65
N PHE A 70 -0.48 -10.00 -4.82
CA PHE A 70 -1.10 -9.10 -5.78
C PHE A 70 -0.44 -9.25 -7.15
N THR A 71 -1.22 -9.03 -8.21
CA THR A 71 -0.70 -9.07 -9.59
C THR A 71 0.42 -8.05 -9.79
N LYS A 72 1.56 -8.49 -10.28
CA LYS A 72 2.70 -7.64 -10.65
C LYS A 72 2.40 -6.91 -11.96
N ALA A 73 1.51 -5.93 -11.89
CA ALA A 73 1.04 -5.17 -13.04
C ALA A 73 0.95 -3.67 -12.70
N GLY A 74 0.88 -2.85 -13.74
CA GLY A 74 0.71 -1.40 -13.59
C GLY A 74 -0.73 -0.99 -13.28
N GLY A 75 -0.88 0.19 -12.67
CA GLY A 75 -2.18 0.81 -12.41
C GLY A 75 -3.09 -0.05 -11.53
N ASN A 76 -4.40 -0.01 -11.81
CA ASN A 76 -5.42 -0.73 -11.03
C ASN A 76 -5.40 -2.26 -11.21
N ALA A 77 -4.76 -2.79 -12.26
CA ALA A 77 -4.60 -4.23 -12.42
C ALA A 77 -3.81 -4.84 -11.25
N ALA A 78 -2.97 -4.04 -10.59
CA ALA A 78 -2.25 -4.41 -9.37
C ALA A 78 -3.16 -4.79 -8.19
N PHE A 79 -4.42 -4.35 -8.16
CA PHE A 79 -5.35 -4.65 -7.08
C PHE A 79 -5.91 -6.09 -7.10
N THR A 80 -5.60 -6.85 -8.14
CA THR A 80 -6.09 -8.21 -8.28
C THR A 80 -5.25 -9.18 -7.45
N VAL A 81 -5.89 -9.87 -6.49
CA VAL A 81 -5.26 -10.95 -5.73
C VAL A 81 -5.20 -12.22 -6.59
N VAL A 82 -4.04 -12.83 -6.61
CA VAL A 82 -3.76 -14.05 -7.37
C VAL A 82 -3.11 -15.13 -6.47
N PRO A 83 -3.24 -16.41 -6.81
CA PRO A 83 -2.50 -17.47 -6.13
C PRO A 83 -1.00 -17.27 -6.28
N ASP A 84 -0.25 -17.37 -5.17
CA ASP A 84 1.20 -17.26 -5.17
C ASP A 84 1.83 -18.59 -4.75
N LEU A 85 2.22 -18.79 -3.50
CA LEU A 85 2.68 -20.10 -3.01
C LEU A 85 1.58 -21.15 -2.96
N ALA A 86 0.31 -20.73 -2.94
CA ALA A 86 -0.83 -21.63 -3.13
C ALA A 86 -1.08 -21.93 -4.61
N GLU A 87 -1.59 -23.14 -4.92
CA GLU A 87 -1.94 -23.55 -6.29
C GLU A 87 -3.12 -22.75 -6.87
N ASN A 88 -4.06 -22.31 -5.99
CA ASN A 88 -5.27 -21.57 -6.36
C ASN A 88 -5.69 -20.60 -5.25
N LEU A 89 -6.55 -19.64 -5.59
CA LEU A 89 -7.29 -18.82 -4.63
C LEU A 89 -8.53 -19.62 -4.20
N PRO A 90 -8.58 -20.14 -2.95
CA PRO A 90 -9.69 -20.97 -2.52
C PRO A 90 -10.95 -20.13 -2.30
N LYS A 91 -12.11 -20.67 -2.65
CA LYS A 91 -13.38 -20.16 -2.17
C LYS A 91 -13.56 -20.61 -0.71
N PRO A 92 -13.75 -19.69 0.24
CA PRO A 92 -13.92 -20.07 1.64
C PRO A 92 -15.22 -20.85 1.85
N THR A 93 -15.16 -21.82 2.76
CA THR A 93 -16.30 -22.68 3.16
C THR A 93 -16.79 -22.31 4.56
N ASN A 94 -17.74 -23.05 5.12
CA ASN A 94 -18.29 -22.80 6.46
C ASN A 94 -18.77 -21.35 6.65
N GLY A 95 -19.56 -20.85 5.66
CA GLY A 95 -20.06 -19.48 5.68
C GLY A 95 -18.95 -18.41 5.64
N GLY A 96 -17.90 -18.63 4.86
CA GLY A 96 -16.80 -17.68 4.69
C GLY A 96 -15.69 -17.77 5.76
N LYS A 97 -15.76 -18.73 6.68
CA LYS A 97 -14.84 -18.82 7.82
C LYS A 97 -13.66 -19.77 7.64
N THR A 98 -13.71 -20.70 6.68
CA THR A 98 -12.68 -21.72 6.52
C THR A 98 -12.03 -21.60 5.14
N TRP A 99 -10.72 -21.37 5.12
CA TRP A 99 -9.89 -21.24 3.93
C TRP A 99 -8.95 -22.45 3.85
N VAL A 100 -8.94 -23.20 2.74
CA VAL A 100 -8.06 -24.36 2.54
C VAL A 100 -7.14 -24.10 1.37
N PHE A 101 -5.87 -23.91 1.64
CA PHE A 101 -4.83 -23.65 0.65
C PHE A 101 -4.05 -24.93 0.36
N LYS A 102 -3.93 -25.29 -0.90
CA LYS A 102 -3.01 -26.34 -1.37
C LYS A 102 -1.73 -25.68 -1.83
N LEU A 103 -0.57 -26.13 -1.32
CA LEU A 103 0.71 -25.53 -1.64
C LEU A 103 1.27 -26.06 -2.96
N ARG A 104 1.93 -25.18 -3.72
CA ARG A 104 2.76 -25.58 -4.87
C ARG A 104 3.91 -26.45 -4.40
N LYS A 105 4.31 -27.41 -5.24
CA LYS A 105 5.45 -28.29 -4.97
C LYS A 105 6.73 -27.75 -5.59
N GLY A 106 7.88 -28.10 -5.01
CA GLY A 106 9.19 -27.83 -5.57
C GLY A 106 9.73 -26.42 -5.35
N ILE A 107 9.00 -25.56 -4.66
CA ILE A 107 9.47 -24.21 -4.28
C ILE A 107 10.55 -24.34 -3.20
N LYS A 108 11.60 -23.52 -3.31
CA LYS A 108 12.71 -23.46 -2.36
C LYS A 108 12.95 -22.03 -1.90
N PHE A 109 13.36 -21.89 -0.65
CA PHE A 109 13.93 -20.66 -0.13
C PHE A 109 15.29 -20.36 -0.77
N SER A 110 15.76 -19.13 -0.67
CA SER A 110 17.04 -18.66 -1.20
C SER A 110 18.27 -19.33 -0.57
N ASN A 111 18.09 -20.06 0.53
CA ASN A 111 19.12 -20.92 1.15
C ASN A 111 19.07 -22.38 0.65
N GLY A 112 18.25 -22.70 -0.35
CA GLY A 112 18.11 -24.01 -0.96
C GLY A 112 17.19 -24.99 -0.23
N LYS A 113 16.70 -24.65 0.97
CA LYS A 113 15.76 -25.51 1.72
C LYS A 113 14.38 -25.49 1.06
N PRO A 114 13.68 -26.65 0.99
CA PRO A 114 12.34 -26.71 0.41
C PRO A 114 11.33 -25.97 1.30
N LEU A 115 10.34 -25.33 0.67
CA LEU A 115 9.16 -24.81 1.32
C LEU A 115 8.24 -25.97 1.73
N THR A 116 7.73 -25.95 2.95
CA THR A 116 6.84 -26.98 3.51
C THR A 116 5.59 -26.36 4.16
N VAL A 117 4.59 -27.20 4.41
CA VAL A 117 3.40 -26.81 5.19
C VAL A 117 3.76 -26.26 6.57
N ASN A 118 4.82 -26.79 7.20
CA ASN A 118 5.27 -26.34 8.50
C ASN A 118 5.80 -24.89 8.47
N ASP A 119 6.45 -24.48 7.37
CA ASP A 119 6.91 -23.10 7.20
C ASP A 119 5.74 -22.13 7.16
N VAL A 120 4.64 -22.49 6.49
CA VAL A 120 3.43 -21.68 6.44
C VAL A 120 2.80 -21.53 7.83
N VAL A 121 2.60 -22.65 8.56
CA VAL A 121 2.05 -22.64 9.91
C VAL A 121 2.92 -21.77 10.85
N ALA A 122 4.24 -21.99 10.81
CA ALA A 122 5.18 -21.26 11.64
C ALA A 122 5.20 -19.75 11.31
N SER A 123 5.10 -19.39 10.02
CA SER A 123 5.09 -17.99 9.57
C SER A 123 3.85 -17.25 10.07
N LEU A 124 2.66 -17.85 9.98
CA LEU A 124 1.43 -17.23 10.50
C LEU A 124 1.45 -17.08 12.01
N GLN A 125 2.01 -18.05 12.76
CA GLN A 125 2.24 -17.91 14.20
C GLN A 125 3.27 -16.82 14.51
N ARG A 126 4.30 -16.69 13.65
CA ARG A 126 5.39 -15.74 13.84
C ARG A 126 4.91 -14.28 13.75
N ILE A 127 3.90 -13.96 12.95
CA ILE A 127 3.26 -12.63 12.90
C ILE A 127 2.97 -12.12 14.32
N PHE A 128 2.44 -12.98 15.19
CA PHE A 128 2.14 -12.63 16.59
C PHE A 128 3.38 -12.63 17.46
N LYS A 129 4.29 -13.61 17.29
CA LYS A 129 5.51 -13.73 18.09
C LYS A 129 6.42 -12.52 17.96
N VAL A 130 6.59 -12.00 16.74
CA VAL A 130 7.37 -10.80 16.46
C VAL A 130 6.62 -9.50 16.77
N LYS A 131 5.35 -9.59 17.19
CA LYS A 131 4.46 -8.45 17.43
C LYS A 131 4.35 -7.56 16.20
N SER A 132 4.08 -8.18 15.04
CA SER A 132 3.84 -7.46 13.79
C SER A 132 2.86 -6.29 14.00
N PRO A 133 3.09 -5.12 13.40
CA PRO A 133 2.19 -3.97 13.51
C PRO A 133 0.74 -4.30 13.09
N THR A 134 0.57 -5.24 12.17
CA THR A 134 -0.74 -5.65 11.65
C THR A 134 -1.36 -6.86 12.37
N SER A 135 -0.66 -7.46 13.34
CA SER A 135 -1.14 -8.67 14.04
C SER A 135 -2.55 -8.51 14.63
N GLY A 136 -2.85 -7.35 15.22
CA GLY A 136 -4.16 -7.03 15.80
C GLY A 136 -5.20 -6.64 14.75
N GLY A 137 -4.85 -5.78 13.78
CA GLY A 137 -5.78 -5.26 12.78
C GLY A 137 -6.13 -6.26 11.68
N PHE A 138 -5.15 -7.03 11.19
CA PHE A 138 -5.36 -7.89 10.02
C PHE A 138 -5.63 -9.36 10.38
N TYR A 139 -5.01 -9.87 11.45
CA TYR A 139 -4.98 -11.31 11.73
C TYR A 139 -5.69 -11.71 13.02
N ALA A 140 -6.25 -10.75 13.77
CA ALA A 140 -6.98 -11.04 15.01
C ALA A 140 -8.23 -11.92 14.81
N GLY A 141 -8.76 -11.96 13.58
CA GLY A 141 -9.88 -12.81 13.18
C GLY A 141 -9.54 -14.31 13.06
N ILE A 142 -8.26 -14.70 13.05
CA ILE A 142 -7.88 -16.13 13.04
C ILE A 142 -8.22 -16.76 14.40
N VAL A 143 -8.80 -17.96 14.38
CA VAL A 143 -9.08 -18.72 15.62
C VAL A 143 -7.78 -18.90 16.42
N GLY A 144 -7.82 -18.59 17.72
CA GLY A 144 -6.65 -18.62 18.60
C GLY A 144 -5.80 -17.33 18.61
N ALA A 145 -6.04 -16.39 17.70
CA ALA A 145 -5.27 -15.14 17.62
C ALA A 145 -5.38 -14.28 18.88
N GLN A 146 -6.54 -14.23 19.55
CA GLN A 146 -6.72 -13.48 20.79
C GLN A 146 -5.81 -13.98 21.92
N ALA A 147 -5.57 -15.28 22.00
CA ALA A 147 -4.60 -15.86 22.95
C ALA A 147 -3.15 -15.47 22.56
N CYS A 148 -2.84 -15.45 21.27
CA CYS A 148 -1.56 -15.01 20.73
C CYS A 148 -1.27 -13.53 21.02
N LEU A 149 -2.24 -12.66 20.86
CA LEU A 149 -2.11 -11.22 21.17
C LEU A 149 -1.83 -10.99 22.66
N LYS A 150 -2.45 -11.78 23.56
CA LYS A 150 -2.21 -11.71 25.00
C LYS A 150 -0.86 -12.27 25.41
N LYS A 151 -0.40 -13.37 24.77
CA LYS A 151 0.87 -14.07 25.06
C LYS A 151 1.64 -14.37 23.75
N PRO A 152 2.25 -13.37 23.10
CA PRO A 152 2.88 -13.52 21.79
C PRO A 152 3.91 -14.64 21.70
N ALA A 153 4.82 -14.76 22.69
CA ALA A 153 5.87 -15.77 22.67
C ALA A 153 5.32 -17.22 22.65
N GLY A 154 4.16 -17.46 23.26
CA GLY A 154 3.47 -18.76 23.30
C GLY A 154 2.45 -18.95 22.17
N CYS A 155 2.46 -18.14 21.13
CA CYS A 155 1.49 -18.21 20.04
C CYS A 155 1.56 -19.55 19.29
N THR A 156 0.43 -20.26 19.23
CA THR A 156 0.28 -21.52 18.49
C THR A 156 -0.83 -21.48 17.45
N LEU A 157 -1.71 -20.46 17.46
CA LEU A 157 -2.91 -20.38 16.66
C LEU A 157 -3.73 -21.69 16.66
N LYS A 158 -3.84 -22.32 17.82
CA LYS A 158 -4.49 -23.63 17.97
C LYS A 158 -5.92 -23.60 17.43
N GLY A 159 -6.22 -24.50 16.49
CA GLY A 159 -7.52 -24.57 15.81
C GLY A 159 -7.70 -23.55 14.69
N GLY A 160 -6.87 -22.52 14.63
CA GLY A 160 -6.92 -21.46 13.60
C GLY A 160 -6.08 -21.76 12.38
N VAL A 161 -4.87 -22.29 12.57
CA VAL A 161 -3.98 -22.65 11.45
C VAL A 161 -3.57 -24.10 11.60
N ILE A 162 -3.96 -24.92 10.63
CA ILE A 162 -3.80 -26.37 10.66
C ILE A 162 -3.08 -26.82 9.39
N GLY A 163 -1.88 -27.37 9.55
CA GLY A 163 -1.11 -27.95 8.47
C GLY A 163 -1.39 -29.44 8.29
N ASN A 164 -1.50 -29.89 7.02
CA ASN A 164 -1.55 -31.29 6.67
C ASN A 164 -0.45 -31.61 5.65
N ALA A 165 0.67 -32.15 6.13
CA ALA A 165 1.83 -32.44 5.29
C ALA A 165 1.53 -33.52 4.22
N LYS A 166 0.69 -34.53 4.53
CA LYS A 166 0.33 -35.60 3.58
C LYS A 166 -0.50 -35.07 2.41
N ALA A 167 -1.44 -34.19 2.67
CA ALA A 167 -2.26 -33.53 1.65
C ALA A 167 -1.59 -32.31 1.02
N ASN A 168 -0.49 -31.84 1.61
CA ASN A 168 0.20 -30.59 1.26
C ASN A 168 -0.74 -29.38 1.33
N THR A 169 -1.55 -29.27 2.39
CA THR A 169 -2.53 -28.23 2.57
C THR A 169 -2.38 -27.51 3.91
N VAL A 170 -2.80 -26.24 3.92
CA VAL A 170 -2.96 -25.42 5.13
C VAL A 170 -4.39 -24.96 5.21
N THR A 171 -5.05 -25.23 6.34
CA THR A 171 -6.39 -24.74 6.65
C THR A 171 -6.28 -23.56 7.60
N ILE A 172 -6.94 -22.45 7.26
CA ILE A 172 -7.06 -21.27 8.13
C ILE A 172 -8.53 -21.10 8.50
N ASN A 173 -8.82 -21.11 9.80
CA ASN A 173 -10.15 -20.92 10.35
C ASN A 173 -10.26 -19.53 10.98
N LEU A 174 -11.32 -18.81 10.64
CA LEU A 174 -11.67 -17.50 11.18
C LEU A 174 -12.81 -17.60 12.18
N ILE A 175 -12.84 -16.71 13.15
CA ILE A 175 -13.93 -16.57 14.14
C ILE A 175 -15.21 -16.02 13.49
N ALA A 176 -15.07 -15.17 12.46
CA ALA A 176 -16.13 -14.59 11.66
C ALA A 176 -15.71 -14.54 10.18
N PRO A 177 -16.65 -14.46 9.23
CA PRO A 177 -16.32 -14.25 7.82
C PRO A 177 -15.57 -12.95 7.64
N ASP A 178 -14.50 -12.97 6.83
CA ASP A 178 -13.73 -11.78 6.46
C ASP A 178 -13.52 -11.77 4.93
N PRO A 179 -14.27 -10.96 4.16
CA PRO A 179 -14.16 -10.90 2.70
C PRO A 179 -12.81 -10.36 2.25
N GLU A 180 -12.10 -9.64 3.12
CA GLU A 180 -10.83 -8.98 2.86
C GLU A 180 -9.63 -9.84 3.28
N PHE A 181 -9.87 -11.01 3.86
CA PHE A 181 -8.79 -11.88 4.34
C PHE A 181 -7.82 -12.28 3.22
N LYS A 182 -8.30 -12.39 1.98
CA LYS A 182 -7.46 -12.62 0.79
C LYS A 182 -6.42 -11.51 0.59
N TYR A 183 -6.78 -10.25 0.81
CA TYR A 183 -5.87 -9.11 0.72
C TYR A 183 -4.83 -9.14 1.85
N LYS A 184 -5.30 -9.41 3.08
CA LYS A 184 -4.44 -9.50 4.27
C LYS A 184 -3.40 -10.63 4.17
N LEU A 185 -3.70 -11.68 3.38
CA LEU A 185 -2.74 -12.75 3.07
C LEU A 185 -1.78 -12.44 1.91
N ALA A 186 -2.02 -11.36 1.16
CA ALA A 186 -1.20 -10.94 0.03
C ALA A 186 -0.19 -9.83 0.37
N VAL A 187 -0.32 -9.18 1.54
CA VAL A 187 0.61 -8.13 1.98
C VAL A 187 1.89 -8.72 2.57
N PRO A 188 3.01 -7.98 2.57
CA PRO A 188 4.32 -8.47 3.03
C PRO A 188 4.34 -9.05 4.46
N HIS A 189 3.50 -8.57 5.38
CA HIS A 189 3.42 -9.12 6.73
C HIS A 189 2.94 -10.58 6.78
N ALA A 190 2.28 -11.09 5.73
CA ALA A 190 1.90 -12.49 5.58
C ALA A 190 2.94 -13.33 4.84
N SER A 191 4.13 -12.80 4.56
CA SER A 191 5.21 -13.52 3.90
C SER A 191 5.55 -14.82 4.61
N ILE A 192 5.78 -15.87 3.81
CA ILE A 192 6.19 -17.17 4.31
C ILE A 192 7.72 -17.22 4.40
N VAL A 193 8.20 -17.48 5.59
CA VAL A 193 9.63 -17.56 5.92
C VAL A 193 9.95 -18.94 6.50
N PRO A 194 11.22 -19.38 6.51
CA PRO A 194 11.57 -20.66 7.11
C PRO A 194 11.07 -20.79 8.56
N ALA A 195 10.55 -21.93 8.94
CA ALA A 195 10.09 -22.22 10.31
C ALA A 195 11.21 -22.04 11.36
N SER A 196 12.46 -22.08 10.93
CA SER A 196 13.65 -21.80 11.76
C SER A 196 13.95 -20.31 11.94
N SER A 197 13.16 -19.40 11.34
CA SER A 197 13.35 -17.95 11.52
C SER A 197 13.15 -17.54 12.99
N PRO A 198 13.87 -16.52 13.47
CA PRO A 198 13.80 -16.12 14.89
C PRO A 198 12.37 -15.68 15.25
N PRO A 199 11.89 -15.98 16.49
CA PRO A 199 10.58 -15.54 16.98
C PRO A 199 10.54 -14.05 17.39
N SER A 200 11.60 -13.31 17.13
CA SER A 200 11.75 -11.87 17.32
C SER A 200 12.13 -11.20 16.01
N ASP A 201 12.08 -9.86 15.98
CA ASP A 201 12.56 -9.07 14.85
C ASP A 201 13.99 -9.46 14.46
N ALA A 202 14.19 -9.77 13.18
CA ALA A 202 15.50 -10.14 12.64
C ALA A 202 16.45 -8.93 12.48
N GLY A 203 15.94 -7.71 12.57
CA GLY A 203 16.72 -6.48 12.46
C GLY A 203 17.43 -6.37 11.11
N THR A 204 18.77 -6.30 11.16
CA THR A 204 19.59 -6.19 9.94
C THR A 204 19.99 -7.53 9.32
N LYS A 205 19.55 -8.66 9.90
CA LYS A 205 19.88 -10.00 9.40
C LYS A 205 18.85 -10.45 8.39
N PRO A 206 19.23 -10.70 7.10
CA PRO A 206 18.29 -11.17 6.10
C PRO A 206 17.68 -12.53 6.45
N ILE A 207 16.37 -12.65 6.29
CA ILE A 207 15.65 -13.92 6.35
C ILE A 207 15.56 -14.48 4.91
N PRO A 208 15.81 -15.79 4.68
CA PRO A 208 15.62 -16.37 3.36
C PRO A 208 14.17 -16.27 2.88
N GLY A 209 13.95 -15.72 1.68
CA GLY A 209 12.66 -15.69 1.01
C GLY A 209 12.60 -16.66 -0.17
N THR A 210 11.47 -16.73 -0.85
CA THR A 210 11.21 -17.61 -1.99
C THR A 210 11.26 -16.87 -3.33
N GLY A 211 11.26 -15.54 -3.34
CA GLY A 211 11.21 -14.69 -4.51
C GLY A 211 12.42 -14.80 -5.45
N PRO A 212 12.38 -14.14 -6.64
CA PRO A 212 13.45 -14.16 -7.63
C PRO A 212 14.75 -13.50 -7.14
N TYR A 213 14.68 -12.71 -6.07
CA TYR A 213 15.85 -12.10 -5.42
C TYR A 213 15.88 -12.44 -3.93
N TYR A 214 17.03 -12.22 -3.31
CA TYR A 214 17.22 -12.31 -1.87
C TYR A 214 18.14 -11.18 -1.39
N PHE A 215 17.99 -10.76 -0.15
CA PHE A 215 18.89 -9.81 0.48
C PHE A 215 20.25 -10.46 0.74
N ALA A 216 21.24 -10.09 -0.06
CA ALA A 216 22.58 -10.63 0.03
C ALA A 216 23.42 -9.93 1.12
N SER A 217 23.22 -8.61 1.32
CA SER A 217 23.86 -7.85 2.38
C SER A 217 23.05 -6.59 2.73
N TYR A 218 23.21 -6.13 3.97
CA TYR A 218 22.60 -4.90 4.46
C TYR A 218 23.49 -4.21 5.46
N ASN A 219 23.84 -2.98 5.16
CA ASN A 219 24.47 -2.04 6.08
C ASN A 219 23.62 -0.74 6.07
N PRO A 220 22.87 -0.43 7.14
CA PRO A 220 21.97 0.73 7.18
C PRO A 220 22.67 2.09 7.01
N ASN A 221 23.99 2.13 7.21
CA ASN A 221 24.78 3.35 7.02
C ASN A 221 25.43 3.44 5.62
N LYS A 222 25.19 2.44 4.73
CA LYS A 222 25.83 2.40 3.43
C LYS A 222 24.89 1.97 2.33
N GLN A 223 24.46 0.72 2.34
CA GLN A 223 23.67 0.14 1.25
C GLN A 223 22.99 -1.17 1.60
N LEU A 224 21.99 -1.51 0.82
CA LEU A 224 21.32 -2.78 0.74
C LEU A 224 21.59 -3.42 -0.63
N VAL A 225 21.84 -4.73 -0.69
CA VAL A 225 22.12 -5.45 -1.94
C VAL A 225 21.20 -6.65 -2.05
N LEU A 226 20.45 -6.71 -3.16
CA LEU A 226 19.70 -7.88 -3.57
C LEU A 226 20.43 -8.58 -4.73
N LYS A 227 20.44 -9.90 -4.71
CA LYS A 227 20.98 -10.75 -5.80
C LYS A 227 19.92 -11.74 -6.24
N ARG A 228 20.06 -12.26 -7.47
CA ARG A 228 19.20 -13.33 -7.99
C ARG A 228 19.24 -14.54 -7.06
N ASN A 229 18.06 -15.07 -6.78
CA ASN A 229 17.91 -16.32 -6.03
C ASN A 229 18.22 -17.51 -6.98
N PRO A 230 19.31 -18.26 -6.75
CA PRO A 230 19.69 -19.36 -7.64
C PRO A 230 18.71 -20.54 -7.59
N TYR A 231 17.83 -20.59 -6.60
CA TYR A 231 16.84 -21.65 -6.44
C TYR A 231 15.45 -21.26 -6.93
N PHE A 232 15.27 -20.00 -7.37
CA PHE A 232 13.99 -19.53 -7.89
C PHE A 232 13.66 -20.19 -9.23
N LYS A 233 12.40 -20.59 -9.35
CA LYS A 233 11.78 -21.01 -10.61
C LYS A 233 10.43 -20.32 -10.70
N GLU A 234 10.16 -19.61 -11.78
CA GLU A 234 8.89 -18.93 -11.97
C GLU A 234 7.73 -19.93 -11.95
N TRP A 235 6.87 -19.81 -10.95
CA TRP A 235 5.66 -20.64 -10.81
C TRP A 235 4.38 -19.89 -11.16
N SER A 236 4.42 -18.56 -11.18
CA SER A 236 3.30 -17.69 -11.50
C SER A 236 3.80 -16.36 -12.05
N LYS A 237 3.63 -16.16 -13.35
CA LYS A 237 4.00 -14.89 -13.99
C LYS A 237 3.18 -13.70 -13.44
N ALA A 238 1.97 -13.95 -12.95
CA ALA A 238 1.13 -12.90 -12.38
C ALA A 238 1.57 -12.51 -10.96
N ALA A 239 1.83 -13.50 -10.08
CA ALA A 239 2.21 -13.24 -8.70
C ALA A 239 3.69 -12.95 -8.53
N GLN A 240 4.57 -13.76 -9.14
CA GLN A 240 6.01 -13.66 -8.93
C GLN A 240 6.78 -13.97 -10.23
N PRO A 241 6.82 -13.00 -11.17
CA PRO A 241 7.59 -13.15 -12.40
C PRO A 241 9.10 -13.09 -12.11
N ALA A 242 9.88 -13.77 -12.94
CA ALA A 242 11.33 -13.63 -12.92
C ALA A 242 11.74 -12.18 -13.20
N GLY A 243 12.75 -11.69 -12.50
CA GLY A 243 13.23 -10.32 -12.69
C GLY A 243 14.26 -10.21 -13.82
N TYR A 244 14.59 -8.97 -14.22
CA TYR A 244 15.60 -8.68 -15.26
C TYR A 244 17.00 -8.40 -14.71
N PRO A 245 17.24 -7.54 -13.68
CA PRO A 245 18.59 -7.25 -13.19
C PRO A 245 19.28 -8.45 -12.56
N ASP A 246 20.61 -8.55 -12.66
CA ASP A 246 21.37 -9.53 -11.88
C ASP A 246 21.46 -9.14 -10.42
N GLN A 247 21.45 -7.83 -10.18
CA GLN A 247 21.59 -7.25 -8.86
C GLN A 247 20.79 -5.95 -8.76
N ILE A 248 20.21 -5.70 -7.57
CA ILE A 248 19.58 -4.43 -7.21
C ILE A 248 20.33 -3.90 -5.99
N VAL A 249 20.86 -2.68 -6.08
CA VAL A 249 21.60 -2.02 -5.00
C VAL A 249 20.88 -0.75 -4.60
N GLN A 250 20.51 -0.61 -3.33
CA GLN A 250 19.99 0.65 -2.78
C GLN A 250 21.04 1.28 -1.87
N SER A 251 21.56 2.43 -2.26
CA SER A 251 22.56 3.18 -1.49
C SER A 251 21.91 4.31 -0.68
N PHE A 252 22.49 4.61 0.49
CA PHE A 252 21.96 5.58 1.46
C PHE A 252 22.92 6.75 1.68
N GLY A 253 22.39 7.86 2.20
CA GLY A 253 23.17 8.97 2.75
C GLY A 253 23.36 10.20 1.86
N LEU A 254 22.94 10.14 0.59
CA LEU A 254 22.98 11.32 -0.28
C LEU A 254 21.81 12.27 0.01
N THR A 255 22.04 13.57 -0.10
CA THR A 255 20.98 14.56 -0.12
C THR A 255 20.08 14.37 -1.35
N VAL A 256 18.83 14.80 -1.31
CA VAL A 256 17.90 14.62 -2.45
C VAL A 256 18.45 15.28 -3.72
N GLU A 257 19.05 16.47 -3.62
CA GLU A 257 19.67 17.15 -4.76
C GLU A 257 20.84 16.35 -5.37
N ALA A 258 21.69 15.76 -4.53
CA ALA A 258 22.77 14.90 -5.00
C ALA A 258 22.24 13.59 -5.64
N GLN A 259 21.11 13.06 -5.15
CA GLN A 259 20.45 11.91 -5.75
C GLN A 259 19.92 12.22 -7.15
N ILE A 260 19.23 13.35 -7.33
CA ILE A 260 18.75 13.80 -8.63
C ILE A 260 19.90 13.98 -9.61
N THR A 261 20.97 14.65 -9.19
CA THR A 261 22.18 14.85 -10.02
C THR A 261 22.83 13.51 -10.41
N ALA A 262 22.88 12.54 -9.51
CA ALA A 262 23.42 11.21 -9.81
C ALA A 262 22.58 10.46 -10.87
N ILE A 263 21.26 10.61 -10.87
CA ILE A 263 20.37 10.03 -11.88
C ILE A 263 20.54 10.73 -13.23
N GLU A 264 20.62 12.05 -13.25
CA GLU A 264 20.87 12.85 -14.46
C GLU A 264 22.17 12.42 -15.17
N ASN A 265 23.21 12.14 -14.40
CA ASN A 265 24.52 11.73 -14.88
C ASN A 265 24.62 10.20 -15.15
N GLY A 266 23.55 9.43 -14.94
CA GLY A 266 23.53 7.96 -15.14
C GLY A 266 24.35 7.17 -14.11
N GLN A 267 24.71 7.79 -12.99
CA GLN A 267 25.43 7.14 -11.88
C GLN A 267 24.48 6.30 -11.00
N ALA A 268 23.22 6.68 -10.94
CA ALA A 268 22.12 5.95 -10.32
C ALA A 268 20.91 5.88 -11.25
N ASP A 269 19.95 5.01 -10.93
CA ASP A 269 18.81 4.73 -11.79
C ASP A 269 17.48 5.27 -11.26
N TRP A 270 17.35 5.45 -9.97
CA TRP A 270 16.13 5.94 -9.33
C TRP A 270 16.39 6.38 -7.89
N THR A 271 15.54 7.24 -7.36
CA THR A 271 15.51 7.63 -5.95
C THR A 271 14.12 7.47 -5.35
N LEU A 272 14.09 7.10 -4.06
CA LEU A 272 12.86 6.98 -3.26
C LEU A 272 12.22 8.35 -3.02
N GLU A 273 13.02 9.36 -2.81
CA GLU A 273 12.54 10.70 -2.46
C GLU A 273 12.01 11.44 -3.68
N ALA A 274 10.91 12.18 -3.49
CA ALA A 274 10.39 13.07 -4.52
C ALA A 274 11.41 14.17 -4.84
N PRO A 275 11.55 14.55 -6.13
CA PRO A 275 12.37 15.68 -6.52
C PRO A 275 11.96 16.97 -5.78
N PRO A 276 12.91 17.86 -5.43
CA PRO A 276 12.60 19.16 -4.84
C PRO A 276 11.68 20.00 -5.72
N ALA A 277 10.85 20.85 -5.12
CA ALA A 277 9.81 21.59 -5.83
C ALA A 277 10.36 22.52 -6.93
N ASP A 278 11.52 23.10 -6.73
CA ASP A 278 12.24 23.95 -7.70
C ASP A 278 12.77 23.17 -8.91
N ARG A 279 13.00 21.85 -8.78
CA ARG A 279 13.42 20.96 -9.88
C ARG A 279 12.24 20.44 -10.72
N LEU A 280 10.99 20.56 -10.26
CA LEU A 280 9.81 19.95 -10.92
C LEU A 280 9.56 20.50 -12.33
N ASN A 281 9.93 21.76 -12.61
CA ASN A 281 9.79 22.32 -13.95
C ASN A 281 10.79 21.69 -14.92
N GLU A 282 12.03 21.52 -14.53
CA GLU A 282 13.06 20.84 -15.32
C GLU A 282 12.70 19.36 -15.55
N MET A 283 12.20 18.66 -14.50
CA MET A 283 11.73 17.29 -14.60
C MET A 283 10.59 17.16 -15.64
N GLY A 284 9.64 18.09 -15.64
CA GLY A 284 8.51 18.07 -16.57
C GLY A 284 8.80 18.55 -17.99
N THR A 285 10.00 19.08 -18.26
CA THR A 285 10.42 19.61 -19.57
C THR A 285 11.61 18.83 -20.12
N LYS A 286 12.80 19.13 -19.66
CA LYS A 286 14.07 18.51 -20.10
C LYS A 286 14.09 17.00 -19.88
N TYR A 287 13.54 16.54 -18.77
CA TYR A 287 13.53 15.12 -18.36
C TYR A 287 12.14 14.47 -18.42
N ALA A 288 11.21 15.02 -19.22
CA ALA A 288 9.82 14.56 -19.30
C ALA A 288 9.67 13.05 -19.58
N ARG A 289 10.59 12.45 -20.37
CA ARG A 289 10.56 11.00 -20.67
C ARG A 289 11.08 10.12 -19.53
N GLN A 290 11.75 10.71 -18.55
CA GLN A 290 12.34 10.04 -17.38
C GLN A 290 11.52 10.28 -16.11
N THR A 291 10.49 11.14 -16.21
CA THR A 291 9.65 11.54 -15.08
C THR A 291 8.27 10.92 -15.21
N HIS A 292 7.90 10.12 -14.23
CA HIS A 292 6.60 9.48 -14.14
C HIS A 292 5.83 10.10 -12.96
N VAL A 293 4.55 10.42 -13.19
CA VAL A 293 3.70 11.05 -12.17
C VAL A 293 2.45 10.22 -12.00
N GLU A 294 2.27 9.67 -10.82
CA GLU A 294 1.17 8.79 -10.48
C GLU A 294 0.33 9.33 -9.32
N THR A 295 -0.98 9.23 -9.44
CA THR A 295 -1.88 9.56 -8.32
C THR A 295 -1.88 8.40 -7.34
N LEU A 296 -1.55 8.70 -6.08
CA LEU A 296 -1.53 7.69 -5.03
C LEU A 296 -2.93 7.33 -4.55
N THR A 297 -3.10 6.11 -4.11
CA THR A 297 -4.28 5.63 -3.40
C THR A 297 -4.21 6.04 -1.93
N ALA A 298 -4.28 7.35 -1.74
CA ALA A 298 -4.08 8.01 -0.47
C ALA A 298 -4.85 9.34 -0.42
N PHE A 299 -5.11 9.84 0.77
CA PHE A 299 -5.61 11.20 0.95
C PHE A 299 -5.06 11.85 2.22
N TRP A 300 -4.91 13.15 2.18
CA TRP A 300 -4.67 13.98 3.34
C TRP A 300 -6.00 14.54 3.83
N TYR A 301 -6.20 14.53 5.14
CA TYR A 301 -7.44 14.93 5.75
C TYR A 301 -7.23 15.54 7.14
N ALA A 302 -8.22 16.26 7.62
CA ALA A 302 -8.24 16.78 8.98
C ALA A 302 -9.44 16.16 9.72
N PRO A 303 -9.25 15.08 10.50
CA PRO A 303 -10.31 14.53 11.33
C PRO A 303 -10.73 15.55 12.40
N MET A 304 -12.04 15.72 12.55
CA MET A 304 -12.68 16.61 13.52
C MET A 304 -13.40 15.75 14.56
N ASN A 305 -12.98 15.86 15.82
CA ASN A 305 -13.52 15.01 16.88
C ASN A 305 -15.01 15.28 17.12
N THR A 306 -15.84 14.32 16.68
CA THR A 306 -17.30 14.42 16.74
C THR A 306 -17.87 14.39 18.17
N ASN A 307 -17.04 14.13 19.17
CA ASN A 307 -17.40 14.08 20.59
C ASN A 307 -16.96 15.33 21.38
N LEU A 308 -16.23 16.26 20.75
CA LEU A 308 -15.70 17.46 21.37
C LEU A 308 -16.23 18.74 20.70
N ALA A 309 -16.57 19.75 21.52
CA ALA A 309 -16.88 21.05 20.97
C ALA A 309 -15.64 21.70 20.30
N PRO A 310 -15.83 22.46 19.21
CA PRO A 310 -17.07 22.76 18.50
C PRO A 310 -17.54 21.66 17.53
N PHE A 311 -16.75 20.63 17.30
CA PHE A 311 -16.95 19.65 16.24
C PHE A 311 -17.95 18.53 16.57
N ASN A 312 -18.51 18.49 17.78
CA ASN A 312 -19.72 17.71 18.07
C ASN A 312 -20.96 18.26 17.35
N ASN A 313 -20.89 19.47 16.78
CA ASN A 313 -21.94 20.07 15.96
C ASN A 313 -21.66 19.85 14.46
N LEU A 314 -22.60 19.24 13.74
CA LEU A 314 -22.46 18.96 12.31
C LEU A 314 -22.25 20.24 11.47
N LYS A 315 -23.00 21.34 11.77
CA LYS A 315 -22.85 22.60 11.02
C LYS A 315 -21.44 23.19 11.18
N ALA A 316 -20.82 23.04 12.36
CA ALA A 316 -19.44 23.47 12.59
C ALA A 316 -18.45 22.68 11.72
N ARG A 317 -18.61 21.34 11.59
CA ARG A 317 -17.78 20.50 10.73
C ARG A 317 -17.98 20.81 9.25
N GLN A 318 -19.23 21.01 8.81
CA GLN A 318 -19.54 21.39 7.43
C GLN A 318 -18.96 22.77 7.09
N ALA A 319 -18.98 23.72 8.04
CA ALA A 319 -18.39 25.05 7.85
C ALA A 319 -16.89 24.98 7.53
N VAL A 320 -16.14 24.14 8.26
CA VAL A 320 -14.70 23.92 7.98
C VAL A 320 -14.51 23.41 6.56
N ASN A 321 -15.29 22.42 6.15
CA ASN A 321 -15.20 21.84 4.80
C ASN A 321 -15.49 22.86 3.69
N TYR A 322 -16.48 23.75 3.86
CA TYR A 322 -16.79 24.81 2.89
C TYR A 322 -15.73 25.92 2.85
N ALA A 323 -15.05 26.18 3.96
CA ALA A 323 -14.08 27.29 4.08
C ALA A 323 -12.70 26.97 3.51
N ILE A 324 -12.32 25.70 3.43
CA ILE A 324 -10.98 25.27 2.98
C ILE A 324 -10.81 25.53 1.49
N ASP A 325 -9.79 26.32 1.12
CA ASP A 325 -9.28 26.39 -0.25
C ASP A 325 -8.30 25.23 -0.51
N ARG A 326 -8.74 24.21 -1.20
CA ARG A 326 -7.96 23.02 -1.49
C ARG A 326 -6.82 23.29 -2.46
N ASN A 327 -6.95 24.32 -3.34
CA ASN A 327 -5.84 24.71 -4.20
C ASN A 327 -4.70 25.39 -3.41
N ALA A 328 -5.03 26.14 -2.34
CA ALA A 328 -4.01 26.67 -1.45
C ALA A 328 -3.23 25.55 -0.75
N LEU A 329 -3.93 24.50 -0.30
CA LEU A 329 -3.29 23.32 0.28
C LEU A 329 -2.43 22.54 -0.73
N VAL A 330 -2.90 22.38 -1.97
CA VAL A 330 -2.11 21.80 -3.05
C VAL A 330 -0.82 22.60 -3.29
N LYS A 331 -0.88 23.94 -3.23
CA LYS A 331 0.32 24.80 -3.34
C LYS A 331 1.28 24.57 -2.16
N ILE A 332 0.77 24.48 -0.93
CA ILE A 332 1.57 24.19 0.28
C ILE A 332 2.29 22.84 0.13
N PHE A 333 1.64 21.85 -0.44
CA PHE A 333 2.24 20.51 -0.65
C PHE A 333 3.27 20.47 -1.79
N GLY A 334 3.40 21.53 -2.61
CA GLY A 334 4.37 21.62 -3.71
C GLY A 334 3.75 21.76 -5.10
N GLY A 335 2.43 21.99 -5.18
CA GLY A 335 1.72 22.30 -6.42
C GLY A 335 0.98 21.13 -7.08
N THR A 336 0.38 21.42 -8.24
CA THR A 336 -0.52 20.47 -8.94
C THR A 336 0.18 19.24 -9.51
N LYS A 337 1.51 19.27 -9.63
CA LYS A 337 2.30 18.09 -9.99
C LYS A 337 2.41 17.09 -8.83
N LEU A 338 2.37 17.56 -7.57
CA LEU A 338 2.51 16.73 -6.36
C LEU A 338 1.18 16.40 -5.67
N ALA A 339 0.11 17.13 -5.94
CA ALA A 339 -1.20 16.86 -5.34
C ALA A 339 -2.36 17.34 -6.20
N ALA A 340 -3.56 16.86 -5.89
CA ALA A 340 -4.82 17.32 -6.44
C ALA A 340 -5.84 17.53 -5.32
N PRO A 341 -6.80 18.49 -5.43
CA PRO A 341 -7.87 18.66 -4.46
C PRO A 341 -8.63 17.35 -4.23
N SER A 342 -8.93 17.01 -2.97
CA SER A 342 -9.78 15.87 -2.59
C SER A 342 -11.11 16.35 -2.01
N CYS A 343 -12.21 15.66 -2.33
CA CYS A 343 -13.57 16.04 -1.92
C CYS A 343 -14.27 15.00 -1.05
N GLN A 344 -13.82 13.76 -1.05
CA GLN A 344 -14.45 12.60 -0.44
C GLN A 344 -13.39 11.68 0.17
N VAL A 345 -13.81 10.62 0.87
CA VAL A 345 -12.89 9.72 1.58
C VAL A 345 -12.11 8.84 0.61
N LEU A 346 -12.81 8.16 -0.31
CA LEU A 346 -12.15 7.26 -1.25
C LEU A 346 -11.33 8.03 -2.28
N PRO A 347 -10.05 7.68 -2.49
CA PRO A 347 -9.20 8.34 -3.48
C PRO A 347 -9.59 7.97 -4.92
N PRO A 348 -9.23 8.80 -5.93
CA PRO A 348 -9.56 8.56 -7.31
C PRO A 348 -9.08 7.21 -7.84
N GLY A 349 -9.96 6.49 -8.56
CA GLY A 349 -9.68 5.18 -9.15
C GLY A 349 -9.61 4.02 -8.16
N PHE A 350 -9.96 4.24 -6.89
CA PHE A 350 -10.05 3.20 -5.88
C PHE A 350 -11.37 2.43 -5.98
N PRO A 351 -11.44 1.14 -5.54
CA PRO A 351 -12.70 0.40 -5.52
C PRO A 351 -13.80 1.16 -4.77
N GLY A 352 -14.97 1.28 -5.39
CA GLY A 352 -16.10 2.02 -4.83
C GLY A 352 -16.05 3.55 -5.01
N HIS A 353 -14.96 4.12 -5.55
CA HIS A 353 -14.90 5.56 -5.81
C HIS A 353 -15.79 5.97 -6.97
N VAL A 354 -16.61 6.99 -6.74
CA VAL A 354 -17.35 7.74 -7.78
C VAL A 354 -17.33 9.20 -7.38
N ASP A 355 -16.85 10.06 -8.27
CA ASP A 355 -16.66 11.50 -8.01
C ASP A 355 -17.85 12.15 -7.31
N TYR A 356 -17.61 12.73 -6.14
CA TYR A 356 -18.57 13.42 -5.31
C TYR A 356 -17.92 14.56 -4.52
N CYS A 357 -18.31 15.80 -4.80
CA CYS A 357 -17.74 17.00 -4.17
C CYS A 357 -18.84 17.94 -3.64
N PRO A 358 -19.37 17.67 -2.41
CA PRO A 358 -20.47 18.46 -1.85
C PRO A 358 -20.02 19.79 -1.24
N TYR A 359 -18.80 19.87 -0.69
CA TYR A 359 -18.30 21.02 0.07
C TYR A 359 -17.45 21.95 -0.80
N THR A 360 -18.08 22.58 -1.78
CA THR A 360 -17.47 23.55 -2.68
C THR A 360 -18.52 24.58 -3.11
N LYS A 361 -18.13 25.71 -3.67
CA LYS A 361 -19.03 26.77 -4.11
C LYS A 361 -20.08 26.26 -5.10
N ASN A 362 -19.67 25.40 -6.02
CA ASN A 362 -20.56 24.76 -6.99
C ASN A 362 -20.48 23.23 -6.79
N PRO A 363 -21.36 22.66 -5.92
CA PRO A 363 -21.34 21.23 -5.64
C PRO A 363 -21.49 20.36 -6.91
N GLY A 364 -20.73 19.28 -7.00
CA GLY A 364 -20.73 18.40 -8.17
C GLY A 364 -19.73 17.25 -8.06
N LYS A 365 -19.00 17.01 -9.14
CA LYS A 365 -17.99 15.96 -9.23
C LYS A 365 -16.60 16.42 -8.80
N THR A 366 -16.28 17.70 -9.00
CA THR A 366 -14.95 18.26 -8.77
C THR A 366 -15.01 19.49 -7.88
N TRP A 367 -13.95 19.74 -7.16
CA TRP A 367 -13.82 20.94 -6.35
C TRP A 367 -13.66 22.20 -7.24
N SER A 368 -14.39 23.27 -6.92
CA SER A 368 -14.36 24.52 -7.69
C SER A 368 -13.70 25.68 -6.91
N ALA A 369 -14.22 25.99 -5.74
CA ALA A 369 -13.74 27.07 -4.88
C ALA A 369 -14.29 26.91 -3.45
N PRO A 370 -13.70 27.55 -2.41
CA PRO A 370 -14.31 27.63 -1.10
C PRO A 370 -15.59 28.48 -1.15
N ASP A 371 -16.53 28.16 -0.28
CA ASP A 371 -17.74 28.98 -0.04
C ASP A 371 -17.71 29.58 1.38
N LEU A 372 -16.94 30.64 1.51
CA LEU A 372 -16.72 31.28 2.79
C LEU A 372 -17.98 31.93 3.36
N ALA A 373 -18.88 32.41 2.50
CA ALA A 373 -20.16 33.00 2.94
C ALA A 373 -21.05 31.92 3.59
N LYS A 374 -21.22 30.78 2.93
CA LYS A 374 -21.94 29.63 3.48
C LYS A 374 -21.30 29.09 4.74
N ALA A 375 -19.96 28.98 4.77
CA ALA A 375 -19.22 28.54 5.94
C ALA A 375 -19.47 29.43 7.17
N LYS A 376 -19.40 30.77 7.05
CA LYS A 376 -19.69 31.70 8.11
C LYS A 376 -21.15 31.63 8.59
N ALA A 377 -22.10 31.46 7.64
CA ALA A 377 -23.52 31.27 7.98
C ALA A 377 -23.72 29.99 8.82
N LEU A 378 -23.03 28.88 8.48
CA LEU A 378 -23.09 27.64 9.24
C LEU A 378 -22.48 27.77 10.64
N VAL A 379 -21.36 28.48 10.81
CA VAL A 379 -20.78 28.75 12.15
C VAL A 379 -21.77 29.56 13.00
N LYS A 380 -22.36 30.60 12.43
CA LYS A 380 -23.42 31.39 13.13
C LYS A 380 -24.59 30.49 13.55
N ALA A 381 -25.08 29.65 12.62
CA ALA A 381 -26.20 28.73 12.88
C ALA A 381 -25.87 27.59 13.84
N SER A 382 -24.59 27.28 14.05
CA SER A 382 -24.14 26.29 15.03
C SER A 382 -23.99 26.84 16.44
N GLY A 383 -23.92 28.17 16.62
CA GLY A 383 -23.66 28.83 17.90
C GLY A 383 -22.25 28.59 18.45
N THR A 384 -21.29 28.19 17.61
CA THR A 384 -19.95 27.79 18.08
C THR A 384 -18.87 28.85 17.87
N ALA A 385 -19.21 30.03 17.36
CA ALA A 385 -18.28 31.16 17.19
C ALA A 385 -17.57 31.52 18.51
N GLY A 386 -16.32 31.94 18.42
CA GLY A 386 -15.51 32.35 19.58
C GLY A 386 -14.91 31.22 20.41
N GLN A 387 -15.27 29.96 20.14
CA GLN A 387 -14.68 28.83 20.86
C GLN A 387 -13.20 28.65 20.51
N LYS A 388 -12.42 28.15 21.49
CA LYS A 388 -11.00 27.81 21.31
C LYS A 388 -10.87 26.47 20.57
N VAL A 389 -9.97 26.42 19.60
CA VAL A 389 -9.67 25.20 18.83
C VAL A 389 -8.16 24.99 18.74
N ALA A 390 -7.66 23.84 19.19
CA ALA A 390 -6.28 23.44 18.99
C ALA A 390 -6.19 22.59 17.71
N VAL A 391 -5.36 23.03 16.76
CA VAL A 391 -5.00 22.30 15.55
C VAL A 391 -3.68 21.58 15.80
N LEU A 392 -3.69 20.26 15.85
CA LEU A 392 -2.49 19.45 16.07
C LEU A 392 -1.88 18.99 14.74
N SER A 393 -0.57 18.90 14.70
CA SER A 393 0.17 18.31 13.58
C SER A 393 1.42 17.59 14.06
N SER A 394 1.96 16.71 13.23
CA SER A 394 3.36 16.29 13.35
C SER A 394 4.26 17.53 13.21
N ASP A 395 5.48 17.45 13.77
CA ASP A 395 6.44 18.56 13.80
C ASP A 395 7.28 18.71 12.52
N ASP A 396 7.02 17.89 11.49
CA ASP A 396 7.61 18.09 10.17
C ASP A 396 7.07 19.34 9.46
N GLU A 397 7.83 19.84 8.50
CA GLU A 397 7.57 21.12 7.84
C GLU A 397 6.21 21.19 7.14
N VAL A 398 5.85 20.14 6.38
CA VAL A 398 4.61 20.11 5.58
C VAL A 398 3.39 20.04 6.48
N ASN A 399 3.38 19.14 7.46
CA ASN A 399 2.27 19.02 8.40
C ASN A 399 2.06 20.31 9.21
N LYS A 400 3.14 20.97 9.64
CA LYS A 400 3.05 22.29 10.31
C LYS A 400 2.47 23.37 9.39
N ALA A 401 2.89 23.44 8.14
CA ALA A 401 2.36 24.41 7.19
C ALA A 401 0.86 24.20 6.92
N VAL A 402 0.40 22.97 6.79
CA VAL A 402 -1.01 22.62 6.67
C VAL A 402 -1.79 23.01 7.94
N ALA A 403 -1.23 22.77 9.14
CA ALA A 403 -1.88 23.14 10.40
C ALA A 403 -2.01 24.67 10.57
N VAL A 404 -0.99 25.43 10.17
CA VAL A 404 -1.04 26.91 10.17
C VAL A 404 -2.10 27.41 9.19
N TYR A 405 -2.23 26.80 8.02
CA TYR A 405 -3.32 27.11 7.09
C TYR A 405 -4.69 26.83 7.70
N LEU A 406 -4.89 25.66 8.33
CA LEU A 406 -6.15 25.32 9.01
C LEU A 406 -6.46 26.28 10.17
N GLN A 407 -5.46 26.71 10.93
CA GLN A 407 -5.60 27.74 11.94
C GLN A 407 -6.14 29.04 11.34
N SER A 408 -5.58 29.49 10.22
CA SER A 408 -6.04 30.69 9.51
C SER A 408 -7.50 30.57 9.07
N VAL A 409 -7.89 29.44 8.48
CA VAL A 409 -9.28 29.14 8.08
C VAL A 409 -10.22 29.20 9.29
N LEU A 410 -9.86 28.57 10.40
CA LEU A 410 -10.68 28.57 11.63
C LEU A 410 -10.83 29.97 12.22
N ASN A 411 -9.77 30.79 12.21
CA ASN A 411 -9.83 32.16 12.64
C ASN A 411 -10.73 33.03 11.74
N GLN A 412 -10.70 32.82 10.42
CA GLN A 412 -11.62 33.48 9.47
C GLN A 412 -13.09 33.10 9.71
N LEU A 413 -13.35 31.92 10.23
CA LEU A 413 -14.66 31.42 10.63
C LEU A 413 -15.12 31.97 11.98
N GLY A 414 -14.25 32.68 12.73
CA GLY A 414 -14.57 33.30 14.03
C GLY A 414 -14.24 32.41 15.23
N TYR A 415 -13.48 31.33 15.08
CA TYR A 415 -12.91 30.56 16.18
C TYR A 415 -11.64 31.23 16.73
N LYS A 416 -11.18 30.82 17.92
CA LYS A 416 -9.89 31.20 18.50
C LYS A 416 -8.93 29.99 18.32
N ALA A 417 -8.33 29.87 17.14
CA ALA A 417 -7.52 28.72 16.80
C ALA A 417 -6.03 28.91 17.15
N SER A 418 -5.38 27.84 17.59
CA SER A 418 -3.94 27.77 17.84
C SER A 418 -3.36 26.49 17.27
N VAL A 419 -2.09 26.53 16.83
CA VAL A 419 -1.36 25.32 16.36
C VAL A 419 -0.58 24.71 17.52
N LYS A 420 -0.60 23.38 17.61
CA LYS A 420 0.17 22.60 18.58
C LYS A 420 0.93 21.48 17.85
N PRO A 421 2.21 21.68 17.50
CA PRO A 421 3.04 20.61 16.94
C PRO A 421 3.34 19.55 17.99
N ILE A 422 3.38 18.30 17.59
CA ILE A 422 3.74 17.13 18.39
C ILE A 422 4.85 16.40 17.65
N SER A 423 5.85 15.88 18.38
CA SER A 423 6.92 15.10 17.79
C SER A 423 6.37 13.95 16.93
N GLY A 424 6.88 13.81 15.70
CA GLY A 424 6.45 12.80 14.75
C GLY A 424 6.52 11.37 15.32
N ASN A 425 7.50 11.10 16.18
CA ASN A 425 7.67 9.78 16.80
C ASN A 425 6.49 9.33 17.68
N ILE A 426 5.71 10.27 18.23
CA ILE A 426 4.57 9.97 19.11
C ILE A 426 3.25 10.53 18.59
N PHE A 427 3.28 11.31 17.49
CA PHE A 427 2.11 12.04 17.02
C PHE A 427 0.91 11.14 16.81
N PHE A 428 1.10 10.02 16.10
CA PHE A 428 -0.01 9.14 15.75
C PHE A 428 -0.67 8.50 16.97
N THR A 429 0.12 7.96 17.90
CA THR A 429 -0.43 7.40 19.15
C THR A 429 -1.05 8.48 20.05
N TYR A 430 -0.48 9.69 20.04
CA TYR A 430 -1.02 10.82 20.83
C TYR A 430 -2.42 11.21 20.36
N VAL A 431 -2.64 11.35 19.04
CA VAL A 431 -3.96 11.80 18.52
C VAL A 431 -5.03 10.72 18.59
N GLN A 432 -4.64 9.46 18.63
CA GLN A 432 -5.54 8.31 18.80
C GLN A 432 -6.14 8.24 20.21
N ASN A 433 -5.42 8.67 21.23
CA ASN A 433 -5.88 8.57 22.61
C ASN A 433 -6.84 9.70 22.98
N THR A 434 -8.10 9.36 23.21
CA THR A 434 -9.17 10.33 23.53
C THR A 434 -8.92 11.13 24.81
N LYS A 435 -8.06 10.65 25.75
CA LYS A 435 -7.66 11.39 26.95
C LYS A 435 -6.94 12.69 26.62
N ASN A 436 -6.29 12.77 25.45
CA ASN A 436 -5.61 13.97 24.97
C ASN A 436 -6.54 15.05 24.42
N LYS A 437 -7.85 14.77 24.32
CA LYS A 437 -8.90 15.71 23.90
C LYS A 437 -8.58 16.49 22.63
N VAL A 438 -8.07 15.78 21.62
CA VAL A 438 -7.70 16.36 20.31
C VAL A 438 -8.96 16.74 19.56
N GLN A 439 -9.11 18.05 19.21
CA GLN A 439 -10.31 18.56 18.52
C GLN A 439 -10.21 18.38 17.00
N ILE A 440 -9.08 18.77 16.41
CA ILE A 440 -8.77 18.64 14.98
C ILE A 440 -7.27 18.45 14.82
N ASN A 441 -6.85 17.67 13.84
CA ASN A 441 -5.43 17.46 13.54
C ASN A 441 -5.21 17.20 12.05
N VAL A 442 -3.95 17.22 11.59
CA VAL A 442 -3.57 16.89 10.21
C VAL A 442 -3.21 15.43 10.14
N GLN A 443 -3.83 14.69 9.22
CA GLN A 443 -3.61 13.27 9.00
C GLN A 443 -3.47 12.93 7.52
N GLN A 444 -2.90 11.77 7.28
CA GLN A 444 -2.87 11.10 5.99
C GLN A 444 -3.22 9.63 6.15
N TRP A 445 -3.85 9.07 5.10
CA TRP A 445 -4.08 7.64 5.01
C TRP A 445 -3.66 7.15 3.64
N TYR A 446 -2.85 6.12 3.64
CA TYR A 446 -2.43 5.37 2.45
C TYR A 446 -3.08 4.00 2.52
N GLN A 447 -3.48 3.44 1.39
CA GLN A 447 -4.08 2.11 1.40
C GLN A 447 -3.13 1.06 2.00
N ASP A 448 -3.69 0.17 2.80
CA ASP A 448 -3.04 -1.07 3.23
C ASP A 448 -3.35 -2.21 2.23
N TYR A 449 -4.57 -2.20 1.70
CA TYR A 449 -5.06 -3.12 0.67
C TYR A 449 -6.24 -2.48 -0.11
N PRO A 450 -6.52 -2.93 -1.36
CA PRO A 450 -7.44 -2.24 -2.25
C PRO A 450 -8.92 -2.58 -1.97
N ALA A 451 -9.42 -2.23 -0.80
CA ALA A 451 -10.84 -2.34 -0.44
C ALA A 451 -11.34 -1.03 0.18
N ALA A 452 -12.56 -0.61 -0.19
CA ALA A 452 -13.14 0.65 0.29
C ALA A 452 -13.27 0.70 1.82
N SER A 453 -13.42 -0.43 2.48
CA SER A 453 -13.44 -0.57 3.94
C SER A 453 -12.14 -0.15 4.62
N ASP A 454 -11.00 -0.29 3.94
CA ASP A 454 -9.69 0.15 4.43
C ASP A 454 -9.65 1.67 4.71
N PHE A 455 -10.46 2.43 3.99
CA PHE A 455 -10.68 3.86 4.24
C PHE A 455 -11.92 4.12 5.10
N LEU A 456 -13.06 3.57 4.70
CA LEU A 456 -14.35 3.95 5.29
C LEU A 456 -14.61 3.27 6.64
N ASN A 457 -14.40 1.95 6.74
CA ASN A 457 -14.65 1.22 7.96
C ASN A 457 -13.54 1.43 9.00
N ILE A 458 -12.28 1.43 8.54
CA ILE A 458 -11.12 1.61 9.43
C ILE A 458 -11.09 3.02 10.05
N LEU A 459 -11.37 4.06 9.25
CA LEU A 459 -11.26 5.44 9.72
C LEU A 459 -12.55 5.98 10.38
N PHE A 460 -13.73 5.41 10.05
CA PHE A 460 -15.02 5.99 10.46
C PHE A 460 -16.03 4.96 10.96
N GLY A 461 -15.74 3.66 10.97
CA GLY A 461 -16.58 2.62 11.55
C GLY A 461 -16.63 2.70 13.08
N CYS A 462 -17.76 2.30 13.67
CA CYS A 462 -17.92 2.28 15.12
C CYS A 462 -16.95 1.33 15.82
N ASP A 463 -16.66 0.18 15.20
CA ASP A 463 -15.79 -0.84 15.77
C ASP A 463 -14.30 -0.46 15.72
N SER A 464 -13.92 0.62 15.01
CA SER A 464 -12.56 1.16 14.94
C SER A 464 -12.31 2.28 15.97
N PHE A 465 -13.35 2.69 16.73
CA PHE A 465 -13.26 3.69 17.76
C PHE A 465 -13.05 3.04 19.13
N HIS A 466 -11.86 3.23 19.71
CA HIS A 466 -11.45 2.65 21.00
C HIS A 466 -11.09 3.76 22.00
N PRO A 467 -12.07 4.36 22.70
CA PRO A 467 -11.82 5.46 23.63
C PRO A 467 -10.76 5.10 24.70
N GLY A 468 -9.79 6.01 24.89
CA GLY A 468 -8.70 5.83 25.86
C GLY A 468 -7.57 4.90 25.42
N SER A 469 -7.61 4.40 24.19
CA SER A 469 -6.55 3.55 23.59
C SER A 469 -5.62 4.36 22.69
N ASP A 470 -4.35 4.04 22.69
CA ASP A 470 -3.33 4.58 21.77
C ASP A 470 -3.41 3.94 20.37
N SER A 471 -4.39 3.05 20.14
CA SER A 471 -4.63 2.32 18.88
C SER A 471 -6.03 2.55 18.31
N SER A 472 -6.66 3.72 18.59
CA SER A 472 -7.95 4.12 18.04
C SER A 472 -7.75 4.81 16.68
N ILE A 473 -7.75 4.03 15.59
CA ILE A 473 -7.49 4.56 14.23
C ILE A 473 -8.61 5.54 13.81
N ASN A 474 -9.84 5.34 14.26
CA ASN A 474 -10.93 6.31 14.11
C ASN A 474 -10.70 7.53 15.03
N ILE A 475 -9.78 8.39 14.62
CA ILE A 475 -9.36 9.59 15.38
C ILE A 475 -10.51 10.61 15.53
N ALA A 476 -11.41 10.68 14.54
CA ALA A 476 -12.59 11.53 14.60
C ALA A 476 -13.58 11.12 15.70
N GLY A 477 -13.46 9.91 16.23
CA GLY A 477 -14.42 9.33 17.18
C GLY A 477 -15.84 9.24 16.62
N PHE A 478 -15.95 9.16 15.29
CA PHE A 478 -17.22 9.12 14.58
C PHE A 478 -17.85 7.73 14.71
N CYS A 479 -19.12 7.68 15.08
CA CYS A 479 -19.89 6.45 15.15
C CYS A 479 -21.37 6.74 14.86
N ASP A 480 -21.75 6.72 13.60
CA ASP A 480 -23.16 6.73 13.19
C ASP A 480 -23.65 5.28 13.00
N LYS A 481 -24.56 4.82 13.85
CA LYS A 481 -25.08 3.46 13.84
C LYS A 481 -25.77 3.09 12.53
N LYS A 482 -26.39 4.05 11.81
CA LYS A 482 -27.06 3.77 10.53
C LYS A 482 -26.04 3.56 9.42
N ILE A 483 -24.98 4.34 9.42
CA ILE A 483 -23.85 4.18 8.48
C ILE A 483 -23.07 2.89 8.79
N ASP A 484 -22.82 2.60 10.07
CA ASP A 484 -22.11 1.40 10.53
C ASP A 484 -22.83 0.10 10.11
N VAL A 485 -24.18 0.08 10.21
CA VAL A 485 -24.98 -1.05 9.69
C VAL A 485 -24.81 -1.24 8.18
N LYS A 486 -24.73 -0.13 7.41
CA LYS A 486 -24.47 -0.20 5.95
C LYS A 486 -23.05 -0.71 5.66
N MET A 487 -22.03 -0.27 6.42
CA MET A 487 -20.65 -0.79 6.31
C MET A 487 -20.60 -2.30 6.55
N LYS A 488 -21.26 -2.78 7.60
CA LYS A 488 -21.36 -4.22 7.91
C LYS A 488 -22.12 -4.99 6.83
N HIS A 489 -23.14 -4.39 6.23
CA HIS A 489 -23.86 -5.00 5.11
C HIS A 489 -22.95 -5.10 3.88
N ALA A 490 -22.24 -4.04 3.50
CA ALA A 490 -21.32 -4.06 2.37
C ALA A 490 -20.20 -5.10 2.55
N LEU A 491 -19.64 -5.25 3.75
CA LEU A 491 -18.69 -6.33 4.07
C LEU A 491 -19.33 -7.72 3.88
N LYS A 492 -20.60 -7.90 4.23
CA LYS A 492 -21.30 -9.17 4.01
C LYS A 492 -21.53 -9.42 2.51
N THR A 493 -21.98 -8.42 1.77
CA THR A 493 -22.17 -8.50 0.30
C THR A 493 -20.86 -8.88 -0.41
N ALA A 494 -19.71 -8.35 0.05
CA ALA A 494 -18.41 -8.65 -0.52
C ALA A 494 -17.96 -10.11 -0.41
N LEU A 495 -18.58 -10.92 0.46
CA LEU A 495 -18.34 -12.37 0.52
C LEU A 495 -18.83 -13.10 -0.74
N GLU A 496 -19.82 -12.55 -1.43
CA GLU A 496 -20.48 -13.17 -2.58
C GLU A 496 -20.25 -12.37 -3.87
N ASP A 497 -20.36 -11.04 -3.80
CA ASP A 497 -20.25 -10.12 -4.93
C ASP A 497 -19.52 -8.83 -4.54
N GLU A 498 -18.23 -8.79 -4.86
CA GLU A 498 -17.38 -7.62 -4.59
C GLU A 498 -17.80 -6.39 -5.40
N ALA A 499 -18.33 -6.59 -6.62
CA ALA A 499 -18.78 -5.48 -7.46
C ALA A 499 -20.06 -4.85 -6.92
N ALA A 500 -20.98 -5.66 -6.39
CA ALA A 500 -22.17 -5.17 -5.68
C ALA A 500 -21.77 -4.43 -4.40
N ALA A 501 -20.84 -4.97 -3.61
CA ALA A 501 -20.33 -4.33 -2.41
C ALA A 501 -19.69 -2.97 -2.73
N ASN A 502 -18.93 -2.85 -3.81
CA ASN A 502 -18.33 -1.57 -4.23
C ASN A 502 -19.38 -0.50 -4.57
N LYS A 503 -20.55 -0.87 -5.09
CA LYS A 503 -21.67 0.07 -5.27
C LYS A 503 -22.25 0.54 -3.93
N GLU A 504 -22.33 -0.35 -2.94
CA GLU A 504 -22.74 0.01 -1.59
C GLU A 504 -21.72 0.95 -0.94
N TRP A 505 -20.43 0.65 -1.07
CA TRP A 505 -19.33 1.51 -0.58
C TRP A 505 -19.36 2.91 -1.20
N THR A 506 -19.74 3.04 -2.49
CA THR A 506 -19.96 4.36 -3.12
C THR A 506 -21.02 5.19 -2.38
N GLN A 507 -22.13 4.56 -1.93
CA GLN A 507 -23.15 5.26 -1.16
C GLN A 507 -22.69 5.57 0.27
N ILE A 508 -21.92 4.69 0.87
CA ILE A 508 -21.36 4.88 2.21
C ILE A 508 -20.34 6.03 2.22
N ASP A 509 -19.49 6.15 1.20
CA ASP A 509 -18.54 7.25 1.04
C ASP A 509 -19.27 8.61 1.01
N LYS A 510 -20.36 8.71 0.24
CA LYS A 510 -21.20 9.93 0.23
C LYS A 510 -21.79 10.24 1.62
N LEU A 511 -22.33 9.25 2.30
CA LEU A 511 -22.93 9.42 3.63
C LEU A 511 -21.88 9.86 4.67
N VAL A 512 -20.69 9.27 4.67
CA VAL A 512 -19.59 9.65 5.56
C VAL A 512 -19.11 11.07 5.23
N THR A 513 -18.95 11.37 3.94
CA THR A 513 -18.55 12.71 3.47
C THR A 513 -19.56 13.77 3.91
N ASP A 514 -20.87 13.52 3.76
CA ASP A 514 -21.95 14.45 4.17
C ASP A 514 -22.02 14.63 5.68
N ALA A 515 -21.73 13.58 6.47
CA ALA A 515 -21.63 13.65 7.93
C ALA A 515 -20.41 14.45 8.41
N ALA A 516 -19.46 14.73 7.52
CA ALA A 516 -18.29 15.56 7.75
C ALA A 516 -17.48 15.24 9.03
N PRO A 517 -17.14 13.96 9.33
CA PRO A 517 -16.27 13.67 10.48
C PRO A 517 -14.83 14.16 10.25
N MET A 518 -14.50 14.55 9.04
CA MET A 518 -13.22 15.14 8.65
C MET A 518 -13.43 16.22 7.60
N ALA A 519 -12.41 17.02 7.38
CA ALA A 519 -12.25 17.79 6.15
C ALA A 519 -11.24 17.09 5.25
N THR A 520 -11.63 16.77 4.01
CA THR A 520 -10.71 16.28 3.00
C THR A 520 -9.86 17.41 2.47
N LEU A 521 -8.59 17.20 2.29
CA LEU A 521 -7.63 18.24 1.90
C LEU A 521 -7.16 18.03 0.45
N PHE A 522 -6.36 17.02 0.21
CA PHE A 522 -5.83 16.69 -1.12
C PHE A 522 -5.45 15.22 -1.23
N THR A 523 -5.38 14.73 -2.46
CA THR A 523 -4.79 13.45 -2.82
C THR A 523 -3.36 13.68 -3.29
N PRO A 524 -2.34 13.06 -2.67
CA PRO A 524 -0.95 13.19 -3.08
C PRO A 524 -0.69 12.44 -4.39
N LYS A 525 0.33 12.92 -5.12
CA LYS A 525 0.89 12.24 -6.28
C LYS A 525 2.32 11.84 -5.98
N HIS A 526 2.78 10.76 -6.56
CA HIS A 526 4.15 10.31 -6.52
C HIS A 526 4.86 10.73 -7.82
N ILE A 527 6.08 11.19 -7.71
CA ILE A 527 6.94 11.51 -8.86
C ILE A 527 8.15 10.60 -8.80
N ASP A 528 8.27 9.74 -9.79
CA ASP A 528 9.44 8.91 -9.99
C ASP A 528 10.33 9.55 -11.07
N PHE A 529 11.59 9.76 -10.73
CA PHE A 529 12.62 10.19 -11.68
C PHE A 529 13.59 9.05 -11.92
N VAL A 530 13.64 8.54 -13.15
CA VAL A 530 14.44 7.38 -13.54
C VAL A 530 15.53 7.77 -14.54
N SER A 531 16.66 7.07 -14.51
CA SER A 531 17.74 7.28 -15.48
C SER A 531 17.34 6.82 -16.88
N LYS A 532 18.04 7.30 -17.90
CA LYS A 532 17.88 6.84 -19.30
C LYS A 532 18.19 5.36 -19.49
N ARG A 533 18.91 4.75 -18.55
CA ARG A 533 19.27 3.33 -18.57
C ARG A 533 18.10 2.41 -18.25
N VAL A 534 17.08 2.91 -17.56
CA VAL A 534 15.95 2.10 -17.11
C VAL A 534 14.94 1.91 -18.23
N GLY A 535 14.68 0.65 -18.56
CA GLY A 535 13.57 0.25 -19.42
C GLY A 535 12.47 -0.45 -18.61
N ASN A 536 11.25 -0.45 -19.16
CA ASN A 536 10.06 -1.06 -18.56
C ASN A 536 9.73 -0.54 -17.15
N PHE A 537 9.87 0.77 -16.92
CA PHE A 537 9.37 1.35 -15.68
C PHE A 537 7.86 1.08 -15.58
N THR A 538 7.43 0.40 -14.53
CA THR A 538 6.03 0.08 -14.29
C THR A 538 5.65 0.47 -12.86
N PHE A 539 4.75 1.44 -12.74
CA PHE A 539 4.17 1.83 -11.46
C PHE A 539 2.95 0.96 -11.13
N SER A 540 3.02 0.26 -10.03
CA SER A 540 1.93 -0.53 -9.45
C SER A 540 1.26 0.29 -8.35
N LYS A 541 -0.06 0.39 -8.36
CA LYS A 541 -0.80 1.08 -7.27
C LYS A 541 -0.73 0.36 -5.93
N GLU A 542 -0.31 -0.90 -5.92
CA GLU A 542 -0.12 -1.68 -4.68
C GLU A 542 1.31 -1.63 -4.17
N PHE A 543 2.28 -1.67 -5.09
CA PHE A 543 3.69 -1.82 -4.73
C PHE A 543 4.58 -0.68 -5.17
N TYR A 544 4.04 0.36 -5.77
CA TYR A 544 4.77 1.45 -6.44
C TYR A 544 5.62 0.93 -7.59
N TRP A 545 6.91 1.17 -7.64
CA TRP A 545 7.70 0.69 -8.74
C TRP A 545 7.99 -0.82 -8.66
N LEU A 546 7.68 -1.57 -9.72
CA LEU A 546 8.00 -2.98 -9.85
C LEU A 546 9.50 -3.15 -10.19
N VAL A 547 10.37 -2.94 -9.21
CA VAL A 547 11.83 -2.86 -9.39
C VAL A 547 12.44 -4.07 -10.09
N SER A 548 11.95 -5.29 -9.81
CA SER A 548 12.43 -6.51 -10.45
C SER A 548 12.02 -6.64 -11.93
N GLN A 549 10.99 -5.91 -12.35
CA GLN A 549 10.44 -5.95 -13.71
C GLN A 549 11.02 -4.87 -14.62
N SER A 550 11.90 -4.04 -14.12
CA SER A 550 12.65 -3.07 -14.93
C SER A 550 14.01 -3.64 -15.29
N TRP A 551 14.49 -3.31 -16.49
CA TRP A 551 15.86 -3.65 -16.94
C TRP A 551 16.75 -2.42 -17.01
N VAL A 552 18.05 -2.63 -17.05
CA VAL A 552 19.06 -1.58 -17.24
C VAL A 552 19.89 -1.86 -18.49
N GLN A 553 20.13 -0.82 -19.29
CA GLN A 553 20.96 -0.86 -20.48
C GLN A 553 22.39 -0.44 -20.18
#